data_ba672e5d2e0fca1c96fad4c60ec56191
#
_entry.id   ba672e5d2e0fca1c96fad4c60ec56191
#
_cell.length_a   1.000
_cell.length_b   1.000
_cell.length_c   1.000
_cell.angle_alpha   90.00
_cell.angle_beta   90.00
_cell.angle_gamma   90.00
#
_symmetry.space_group_name_H-M   'P 1'
#
loop_
_entity.id
_entity.type
_entity.pdbx_description
1 polymer ?
#
loop_
_entity_poly.entity_id
_entity_poly.type
_entity_poly.pdbx_seq_one_letter_code
_entity_poly.pdbx_strand_id
1 'polypeptide(L)'
;GYTDWGDYLFKKGSHSSYEASISGGTDKFKYYSSLSYLNQEGIVKTSGLERITGRLNVDFQATDKLKFGGNIMFTNLNQDVYSEGTGYTAPFYSSVSKLTPSDPVYNEDGSYNQDLISLSRRNPVLAQEYNYQREYVTRMFNTINAEYEFIKDLKLKSILSYDYNISKGKEWKDSRTSDGEKNNGGAEKAYSEYNKLVWSNQLTYKTTIQKDHNLDALVGYEIDSKYNDFLSGYATNFLTPIKNDIANGQTLESIDGSSKRSRMVSYITRLNYDYKNKYYLGGS
;
A
#
# COMPACT_ATOMS: atom_id res chain seq x y z
N GLY A 1 27.12 -31.44 16.88
CA GLY A 1 27.39 -30.12 16.30
C GLY A 1 26.49 -29.08 16.92
N TYR A 2 26.88 -27.84 16.80
CA TYR A 2 26.04 -26.67 17.20
C TYR A 2 25.62 -25.93 15.92
N THR A 3 24.32 -25.75 15.71
CA THR A 3 23.78 -25.02 14.57
C THR A 3 23.21 -23.69 15.06
N ASP A 4 23.75 -22.57 14.59
CA ASP A 4 23.11 -21.25 14.75
C ASP A 4 22.11 -21.03 13.59
N TRP A 5 20.86 -21.29 13.86
CA TRP A 5 19.79 -21.12 12.87
C TRP A 5 19.61 -19.66 12.42
N GLY A 6 20.05 -18.70 13.26
CA GLY A 6 20.04 -17.29 12.91
C GLY A 6 20.90 -17.00 11.69
N ASP A 7 22.07 -17.59 11.56
CA ASP A 7 22.99 -17.38 10.43
C ASP A 7 22.40 -17.90 9.10
N TYR A 8 21.50 -18.86 9.17
CA TYR A 8 20.83 -19.42 7.99
C TYR A 8 19.58 -18.66 7.59
N LEU A 9 18.82 -18.13 8.55
CA LEU A 9 17.53 -17.49 8.33
C LEU A 9 17.64 -15.97 8.14
N PHE A 10 18.67 -15.34 8.72
CA PHE A 10 18.84 -13.90 8.71
C PHE A 10 20.11 -13.46 7.97
N LYS A 11 20.12 -12.21 7.57
CA LYS A 11 21.26 -11.49 6.99
C LYS A 11 21.31 -10.06 7.49
N LYS A 12 22.40 -9.36 7.24
CA LYS A 12 22.41 -7.90 7.39
C LYS A 12 21.51 -7.30 6.32
N GLY A 13 20.53 -6.52 6.75
CA GLY A 13 19.70 -5.74 5.84
C GLY A 13 20.45 -4.53 5.29
N SER A 14 20.04 -4.04 4.14
CA SER A 14 20.52 -2.80 3.54
C SER A 14 19.38 -1.87 3.20
N HIS A 15 19.63 -0.56 3.22
CA HIS A 15 18.66 0.45 2.87
C HIS A 15 19.32 1.52 2.01
N SER A 16 18.74 1.78 0.85
CA SER A 16 19.17 2.85 -0.05
C SER A 16 17.96 3.67 -0.47
N SER A 17 18.05 4.99 -0.30
CA SER A 17 16.98 5.91 -0.70
C SER A 17 17.58 7.07 -1.46
N TYR A 18 17.05 7.34 -2.64
CA TYR A 18 17.46 8.45 -3.51
C TYR A 18 16.22 9.28 -3.83
N GLU A 19 16.34 10.58 -3.70
CA GLU A 19 15.29 11.52 -4.08
C GLU A 19 15.88 12.69 -4.84
N ALA A 20 15.22 13.04 -5.93
CA ALA A 20 15.50 14.27 -6.68
C ALA A 20 14.21 15.10 -6.72
N SER A 21 14.32 16.40 -6.46
CA SER A 21 13.18 17.31 -6.53
C SER A 21 13.53 18.61 -7.20
N ILE A 22 12.54 19.22 -7.81
CA ILE A 22 12.60 20.55 -8.41
C ILE A 22 11.36 21.33 -8.01
N SER A 23 11.55 22.59 -7.63
CA SER A 23 10.45 23.50 -7.34
C SER A 23 10.77 24.87 -7.91
N GLY A 24 9.72 25.61 -8.24
CA GLY A 24 9.87 26.96 -8.75
C GLY A 24 8.52 27.62 -8.91
N GLY A 25 8.54 28.85 -9.39
CA GLY A 25 7.30 29.55 -9.67
C GLY A 25 7.44 31.05 -9.75
N THR A 26 6.32 31.65 -9.96
CA THR A 26 6.05 33.11 -9.95
C THR A 26 4.92 33.38 -8.96
N ASP A 27 4.49 34.63 -8.84
CA ASP A 27 3.33 34.98 -8.02
C ASP A 27 2.05 34.30 -8.49
N LYS A 28 1.96 33.93 -9.79
CA LYS A 28 0.78 33.31 -10.40
C LYS A 28 0.86 31.82 -10.61
N PHE A 29 2.09 31.25 -10.61
CA PHE A 29 2.28 29.84 -10.88
C PHE A 29 3.36 29.28 -9.96
N LYS A 30 3.06 28.19 -9.26
CA LYS A 30 4.02 27.46 -8.42
C LYS A 30 3.94 26.00 -8.74
N TYR A 31 5.10 25.35 -8.74
CA TYR A 31 5.18 23.91 -8.93
C TYR A 31 6.24 23.28 -8.02
N TYR A 32 6.00 22.04 -7.71
CA TYR A 32 6.96 21.13 -7.08
C TYR A 32 6.83 19.77 -7.77
N SER A 33 7.96 19.17 -8.13
CA SER A 33 8.03 17.80 -8.65
C SER A 33 9.13 17.06 -7.94
N SER A 34 8.90 15.79 -7.62
CA SER A 34 9.93 14.90 -7.08
C SER A 34 9.80 13.49 -7.65
N LEU A 35 10.94 12.81 -7.72
CA LEU A 35 11.07 11.40 -8.02
C LEU A 35 11.94 10.77 -6.95
N SER A 36 11.43 9.71 -6.32
CA SER A 36 12.17 8.95 -5.30
C SER A 36 12.23 7.47 -5.66
N TYR A 37 13.36 6.87 -5.37
CA TYR A 37 13.60 5.43 -5.44
C TYR A 37 14.07 4.95 -4.07
N LEU A 38 13.44 3.90 -3.57
CA LEU A 38 13.78 3.21 -2.35
C LEU A 38 14.06 1.74 -2.67
N ASN A 39 15.20 1.24 -2.21
CA ASN A 39 15.51 -0.18 -2.18
C ASN A 39 15.88 -0.57 -0.75
N GLN A 40 15.18 -1.54 -0.21
CA GLN A 40 15.41 -2.06 1.13
C GLN A 40 15.48 -3.59 1.09
N GLU A 41 16.63 -4.12 1.46
CA GLU A 41 16.78 -5.53 1.77
C GLU A 41 16.45 -5.75 3.24
N GLY A 42 15.53 -6.68 3.52
CA GLY A 42 15.18 -7.04 4.89
C GLY A 42 16.25 -7.87 5.57
N ILE A 43 16.14 -8.02 6.89
CA ILE A 43 17.01 -8.88 7.69
C ILE A 43 16.69 -10.36 7.51
N VAL A 44 15.48 -10.73 7.11
CA VAL A 44 15.14 -12.08 6.65
C VAL A 44 15.67 -12.24 5.22
N LYS A 45 16.40 -13.34 4.94
CA LYS A 45 17.13 -13.52 3.68
C LYS A 45 16.31 -13.32 2.41
N THR A 46 15.04 -13.67 2.44
CA THR A 46 14.13 -13.61 1.28
C THR A 46 13.22 -12.40 1.28
N SER A 47 13.42 -11.45 2.19
CA SER A 47 12.56 -10.26 2.26
C SER A 47 13.23 -9.03 1.65
N GLY A 48 12.45 -8.24 0.96
CA GLY A 48 12.91 -7.00 0.34
C GLY A 48 11.77 -6.15 -0.18
N LEU A 49 12.07 -4.88 -0.44
CA LEU A 49 11.11 -3.92 -0.94
C LEU A 49 11.80 -2.94 -1.88
N GLU A 50 11.22 -2.76 -3.05
CA GLU A 50 11.58 -1.70 -3.99
C GLU A 50 10.38 -0.79 -4.21
N ARG A 51 10.60 0.52 -4.18
CA ARG A 51 9.53 1.50 -4.40
C ARG A 51 10.01 2.68 -5.21
N ILE A 52 9.26 3.00 -6.25
CA ILE A 52 9.39 4.25 -7.02
C ILE A 52 8.19 5.12 -6.69
N THR A 53 8.42 6.40 -6.37
CA THR A 53 7.35 7.38 -6.15
C THR A 53 7.63 8.63 -6.96
N GLY A 54 6.67 9.03 -7.79
CA GLY A 54 6.65 10.31 -8.48
C GLY A 54 5.58 11.22 -7.87
N ARG A 55 5.89 12.51 -7.72
CA ARG A 55 4.97 13.52 -7.21
C ARG A 55 5.04 14.79 -8.03
N LEU A 56 3.87 15.38 -8.28
CA LEU A 56 3.72 16.69 -8.93
C LEU A 56 2.66 17.49 -8.19
N ASN A 57 3.02 18.68 -7.73
CA ASN A 57 2.10 19.65 -7.15
C ASN A 57 2.15 20.93 -8.00
N VAL A 58 0.99 21.48 -8.31
CA VAL A 58 0.85 22.70 -9.10
C VAL A 58 -0.20 23.59 -8.47
N ASP A 59 0.14 24.87 -8.33
CA ASP A 59 -0.79 25.94 -7.98
C ASP A 59 -0.74 27.02 -9.06
N PHE A 60 -1.91 27.40 -9.58
CA PHE A 60 -2.04 28.34 -10.68
C PHE A 60 -3.14 29.37 -10.41
N GLN A 61 -2.75 30.64 -10.34
CA GLN A 61 -3.65 31.80 -10.26
C GLN A 61 -3.97 32.25 -11.68
N ALA A 62 -5.07 31.75 -12.26
CA ALA A 62 -5.45 32.05 -13.64
C ALA A 62 -5.91 33.52 -13.80
N THR A 63 -6.64 34.02 -12.81
CA THR A 63 -7.07 35.44 -12.70
C THR A 63 -7.03 35.85 -11.23
N ASP A 64 -7.31 37.10 -10.92
CA ASP A 64 -7.43 37.57 -9.53
C ASP A 64 -8.52 36.85 -8.74
N LYS A 65 -9.50 36.26 -9.45
CA LYS A 65 -10.65 35.56 -8.86
C LYS A 65 -10.63 34.04 -9.03
N LEU A 66 -9.77 33.48 -9.91
CA LEU A 66 -9.79 32.07 -10.26
C LEU A 66 -8.42 31.43 -9.98
N LYS A 67 -8.44 30.41 -9.15
CA LYS A 67 -7.27 29.60 -8.80
C LYS A 67 -7.52 28.14 -9.14
N PHE A 68 -6.47 27.45 -9.58
CA PHE A 68 -6.43 26.01 -9.74
C PHE A 68 -5.31 25.43 -8.90
N GLY A 69 -5.52 24.24 -8.37
CA GLY A 69 -4.49 23.46 -7.69
C GLY A 69 -4.55 22.00 -8.12
N GLY A 70 -3.43 21.34 -8.10
CA GLY A 70 -3.36 19.91 -8.40
C GLY A 70 -2.23 19.23 -7.66
N ASN A 71 -2.51 18.05 -7.12
CA ASN A 71 -1.54 17.14 -6.53
C ASN A 71 -1.69 15.80 -7.23
N ILE A 72 -0.62 15.31 -7.83
CA ILE A 72 -0.54 14.02 -8.50
C ILE A 72 0.54 13.22 -7.81
N MET A 73 0.22 12.02 -7.39
CA MET A 73 1.17 11.06 -6.84
C MET A 73 0.99 9.70 -7.50
N PHE A 74 2.09 9.15 -7.94
CA PHE A 74 2.19 7.79 -8.45
C PHE A 74 3.20 7.01 -7.61
N THR A 75 2.85 5.79 -7.22
CA THR A 75 3.74 4.87 -6.51
C THR A 75 3.65 3.49 -7.15
N ASN A 76 4.81 2.90 -7.40
CA ASN A 76 4.96 1.49 -7.74
C ASN A 76 5.84 0.83 -6.68
N LEU A 77 5.39 -0.28 -6.12
CA LEU A 77 6.05 -1.01 -5.06
C LEU A 77 6.08 -2.49 -5.42
N ASN A 78 7.26 -3.10 -5.29
CA ASN A 78 7.49 -4.53 -5.38
C ASN A 78 8.04 -4.99 -4.04
N GLN A 79 7.44 -6.02 -3.45
CA GLN A 79 7.84 -6.53 -2.15
C GLN A 79 7.92 -8.06 -2.18
N ASP A 80 9.05 -8.59 -1.71
CA ASP A 80 9.17 -9.98 -1.31
C ASP A 80 8.84 -10.09 0.18
N VAL A 81 7.83 -10.89 0.49
CA VAL A 81 7.28 -11.03 1.85
C VAL A 81 7.76 -12.34 2.44
N TYR A 82 8.13 -12.33 3.70
CA TYR A 82 8.40 -13.54 4.47
C TYR A 82 7.19 -13.94 5.30
N SER A 83 7.12 -15.22 5.65
CA SER A 83 6.05 -15.74 6.50
C SER A 83 6.16 -15.20 7.92
N GLU A 84 5.06 -14.73 8.47
CA GLU A 84 4.93 -14.23 9.84
C GLU A 84 4.08 -15.16 10.72
N GLY A 85 4.02 -14.88 12.03
CA GLY A 85 3.20 -15.61 13.00
C GLY A 85 3.93 -16.79 13.62
N THR A 86 3.21 -17.89 13.86
CA THR A 86 3.68 -19.07 14.60
C THR A 86 3.92 -20.31 13.74
N GLY A 87 3.91 -20.14 12.42
CA GLY A 87 4.25 -21.19 11.47
C GLY A 87 5.74 -21.53 11.50
N TYR A 88 6.11 -22.74 11.08
CA TYR A 88 7.52 -23.15 11.01
C TYR A 88 8.32 -22.33 9.98
N THR A 89 7.64 -21.79 8.98
CA THR A 89 8.22 -20.91 7.96
C THR A 89 8.44 -19.48 8.44
N ALA A 90 7.89 -19.11 9.61
CA ALA A 90 8.10 -17.81 10.23
C ALA A 90 9.50 -17.77 10.89
N PRO A 91 10.50 -17.08 10.31
CA PRO A 91 11.90 -17.24 10.71
C PRO A 91 12.18 -16.79 12.13
N PHE A 92 11.51 -15.73 12.61
CA PHE A 92 11.67 -15.26 13.99
C PHE A 92 11.12 -16.27 15.01
N TYR A 93 9.90 -16.78 14.77
CA TYR A 93 9.30 -17.75 15.67
C TYR A 93 10.03 -19.07 15.67
N SER A 94 10.41 -19.61 14.49
CA SER A 94 11.07 -20.91 14.37
C SER A 94 12.46 -20.89 14.99
N SER A 95 13.28 -19.86 14.74
CA SER A 95 14.64 -19.75 15.24
C SER A 95 14.72 -19.66 16.76
N VAL A 96 13.72 -19.04 17.42
CA VAL A 96 13.72 -18.84 18.87
C VAL A 96 12.98 -19.93 19.62
N SER A 97 11.87 -20.45 19.07
CA SER A 97 10.93 -21.27 19.83
C SER A 97 10.83 -22.72 19.40
N LYS A 98 11.34 -23.08 18.20
CA LYS A 98 11.10 -24.40 17.63
C LYS A 98 12.38 -25.16 17.26
N LEU A 99 13.40 -24.47 16.79
CA LEU A 99 14.61 -25.11 16.29
C LEU A 99 15.60 -25.32 17.42
N THR A 100 16.20 -26.49 17.46
CA THR A 100 17.25 -26.81 18.44
C THR A 100 18.65 -26.70 17.80
N PRO A 101 19.66 -26.24 18.55
CA PRO A 101 21.04 -26.19 18.04
C PRO A 101 21.65 -27.53 17.67
N SER A 102 21.07 -28.64 18.13
CA SER A 102 21.51 -29.99 17.80
C SER A 102 21.04 -30.48 16.43
N ASP A 103 20.02 -29.83 15.85
CA ASP A 103 19.52 -30.15 14.53
C ASP A 103 20.38 -29.47 13.45
N PRO A 104 21.08 -30.21 12.56
CA PRO A 104 21.82 -29.63 11.46
C PRO A 104 20.84 -29.18 10.34
N VAL A 105 21.20 -28.11 9.63
CA VAL A 105 20.39 -27.61 8.48
C VAL A 105 20.50 -28.59 7.30
N TYR A 106 21.67 -29.19 7.11
CA TYR A 106 21.98 -30.09 6.00
C TYR A 106 22.40 -31.46 6.51
N ASN A 107 22.13 -32.46 5.70
CA ASN A 107 22.67 -33.81 5.87
C ASN A 107 24.15 -33.85 5.46
N GLU A 108 24.83 -34.97 5.73
CA GLU A 108 26.26 -35.21 5.38
C GLU A 108 26.50 -35.14 3.86
N ASP A 109 25.50 -35.45 3.04
CA ASP A 109 25.55 -35.40 1.58
C ASP A 109 25.28 -34.00 1.02
N GLY A 110 25.03 -33.01 1.89
CA GLY A 110 24.71 -31.63 1.51
C GLY A 110 23.25 -31.37 1.17
N SER A 111 22.37 -32.36 1.21
CA SER A 111 20.92 -32.16 1.06
C SER A 111 20.34 -31.52 2.31
N TYR A 112 19.17 -30.88 2.18
CA TYR A 112 18.48 -30.32 3.34
C TYR A 112 17.99 -31.39 4.29
N ASN A 113 18.34 -31.26 5.57
CA ASN A 113 17.84 -32.14 6.61
C ASN A 113 16.34 -31.84 6.85
N GLN A 114 15.50 -32.82 6.55
CA GLN A 114 14.07 -32.76 6.83
C GLN A 114 13.66 -33.58 8.07
N ASP A 115 14.59 -34.33 8.67
CA ASP A 115 14.35 -35.14 9.87
C ASP A 115 14.79 -34.38 11.14
N LEU A 116 14.38 -33.14 11.27
CA LEU A 116 14.66 -32.32 12.45
C LEU A 116 13.94 -32.89 13.68
N ILE A 117 14.66 -32.98 14.81
CA ILE A 117 14.11 -33.45 16.09
C ILE A 117 12.95 -32.53 16.53
N SER A 118 13.13 -31.22 16.35
CA SER A 118 12.19 -30.21 16.80
C SER A 118 11.03 -29.97 15.84
N LEU A 119 11.26 -30.17 14.54
CA LEU A 119 10.30 -29.88 13.46
C LEU A 119 10.40 -30.96 12.38
N SER A 120 9.83 -32.14 12.61
CA SER A 120 9.84 -33.23 11.62
C SER A 120 9.33 -32.73 10.24
N ARG A 121 10.14 -32.95 9.20
CA ARG A 121 9.88 -32.59 7.78
C ARG A 121 9.64 -31.09 7.51
N ARG A 122 10.12 -30.20 8.38
CA ARG A 122 9.80 -28.78 8.32
C ARG A 122 11.03 -27.89 8.44
N ASN A 123 11.99 -28.08 7.56
CA ASN A 123 13.17 -27.21 7.53
C ASN A 123 12.82 -25.81 7.00
N PRO A 124 12.92 -24.75 7.85
CA PRO A 124 12.54 -23.40 7.43
C PRO A 124 13.51 -22.77 6.42
N VAL A 125 14.78 -23.22 6.40
CA VAL A 125 15.77 -22.76 5.42
C VAL A 125 15.43 -23.28 4.04
N LEU A 126 15.04 -24.57 3.94
CA LEU A 126 14.51 -25.15 2.71
C LEU A 126 13.27 -24.38 2.21
N ALA A 127 12.35 -24.08 3.14
CA ALA A 127 11.15 -23.32 2.79
C ALA A 127 11.47 -21.91 2.30
N GLN A 128 12.40 -21.20 2.93
CA GLN A 128 12.83 -19.87 2.47
C GLN A 128 13.48 -19.88 1.09
N GLU A 129 14.18 -20.95 0.72
CA GLU A 129 14.86 -21.02 -0.58
C GLU A 129 13.90 -21.29 -1.73
N TYR A 130 12.89 -22.12 -1.51
CA TYR A 130 12.05 -22.62 -2.59
C TYR A 130 10.64 -22.01 -2.62
N ASN A 131 10.12 -21.58 -1.47
CA ASN A 131 8.85 -20.88 -1.41
C ASN A 131 9.05 -19.37 -1.59
N TYR A 132 8.08 -18.70 -2.14
CA TYR A 132 8.08 -17.23 -2.18
C TYR A 132 6.66 -16.67 -2.08
N GLN A 133 6.59 -15.47 -1.54
CA GLN A 133 5.40 -14.62 -1.56
C GLN A 133 5.81 -13.23 -2.02
N ARG A 134 5.16 -12.73 -3.08
CA ARG A 134 5.44 -11.44 -3.69
C ARG A 134 4.20 -10.59 -3.79
N GLU A 135 4.36 -9.31 -3.55
CA GLU A 135 3.32 -8.33 -3.70
C GLU A 135 3.78 -7.19 -4.61
N TYR A 136 2.92 -6.82 -5.55
CA TYR A 136 3.13 -5.72 -6.50
C TYR A 136 2.00 -4.74 -6.33
N VAL A 137 2.32 -3.51 -5.90
CA VAL A 137 1.33 -2.47 -5.67
C VAL A 137 1.57 -1.29 -6.60
N THR A 138 0.52 -0.88 -7.31
CA THR A 138 0.51 0.37 -8.07
C THR A 138 -0.58 1.27 -7.50
N ARG A 139 -0.21 2.47 -7.07
CA ARG A 139 -1.15 3.45 -6.53
C ARG A 139 -1.02 4.78 -7.21
N MET A 140 -2.15 5.39 -7.53
CA MET A 140 -2.30 6.77 -7.98
C MET A 140 -3.21 7.51 -7.00
N PHE A 141 -2.72 8.60 -6.43
CA PHE A 141 -3.52 9.48 -5.60
C PHE A 141 -3.46 10.89 -6.16
N ASN A 142 -4.58 11.35 -6.72
CA ASN A 142 -4.65 12.59 -7.45
C ASN A 142 -5.75 13.48 -6.85
N THR A 143 -5.45 14.75 -6.70
CA THR A 143 -6.42 15.76 -6.31
C THR A 143 -6.27 16.96 -7.22
N ILE A 144 -7.36 17.39 -7.81
CA ILE A 144 -7.45 18.66 -8.54
C ILE A 144 -8.50 19.55 -7.87
N ASN A 145 -8.26 20.84 -7.85
CA ASN A 145 -9.21 21.77 -7.28
C ASN A 145 -9.27 23.07 -8.10
N ALA A 146 -10.43 23.70 -8.05
CA ALA A 146 -10.65 25.02 -8.57
C ALA A 146 -11.35 25.87 -7.50
N GLU A 147 -10.90 27.10 -7.32
CA GLU A 147 -11.51 28.07 -6.41
C GLU A 147 -11.84 29.35 -7.20
N TYR A 148 -13.10 29.77 -7.11
CA TYR A 148 -13.59 30.99 -7.77
C TYR A 148 -14.22 31.93 -6.75
N GLU A 149 -13.75 33.18 -6.75
CA GLU A 149 -14.30 34.26 -5.94
C GLU A 149 -15.34 35.06 -6.76
N PHE A 150 -16.63 34.82 -6.50
CA PHE A 150 -17.72 35.49 -7.21
C PHE A 150 -17.75 36.98 -6.93
N ILE A 151 -17.78 37.32 -5.65
CA ILE A 151 -17.69 38.63 -5.09
C ILE A 151 -16.71 38.59 -3.92
N LYS A 152 -16.28 39.74 -3.44
CA LYS A 152 -15.44 39.84 -2.25
C LYS A 152 -16.02 38.97 -1.13
N ASP A 153 -15.18 38.13 -0.53
CA ASP A 153 -15.50 37.27 0.63
C ASP A 153 -16.40 36.06 0.32
N LEU A 154 -16.94 35.90 -0.91
CA LEU A 154 -17.75 34.72 -1.31
C LEU A 154 -16.98 33.84 -2.32
N LYS A 155 -16.60 32.64 -1.90
CA LYS A 155 -15.77 31.72 -2.67
C LYS A 155 -16.43 30.35 -2.82
N LEU A 156 -16.38 29.81 -4.03
CA LEU A 156 -16.71 28.42 -4.31
C LEU A 156 -15.40 27.66 -4.55
N LYS A 157 -15.17 26.58 -3.81
CA LYS A 157 -14.09 25.65 -4.04
C LYS A 157 -14.66 24.30 -4.43
N SER A 158 -14.25 23.78 -5.59
CA SER A 158 -14.55 22.43 -6.06
C SER A 158 -13.28 21.60 -6.01
N ILE A 159 -13.36 20.43 -5.40
CA ILE A 159 -12.24 19.51 -5.19
C ILE A 159 -12.64 18.15 -5.74
N LEU A 160 -11.86 17.58 -6.65
CA LEU A 160 -12.00 16.23 -7.15
C LEU A 160 -10.77 15.43 -6.76
N SER A 161 -10.96 14.38 -5.96
CA SER A 161 -9.90 13.47 -5.53
C SER A 161 -10.16 12.07 -6.06
N TYR A 162 -9.13 11.45 -6.59
CA TYR A 162 -9.16 10.07 -7.10
C TYR A 162 -8.02 9.27 -6.50
N ASP A 163 -8.37 8.22 -5.74
CA ASP A 163 -7.44 7.24 -5.19
C ASP A 163 -7.68 5.90 -5.88
N TYR A 164 -6.66 5.44 -6.59
CA TYR A 164 -6.65 4.19 -7.34
C TYR A 164 -5.49 3.33 -6.85
N ASN A 165 -5.79 2.12 -6.43
CA ASN A 165 -4.81 1.16 -5.94
C ASN A 165 -5.08 -0.22 -6.52
N ILE A 166 -4.05 -0.82 -7.13
CA ILE A 166 -4.03 -2.22 -7.55
C ILE A 166 -2.95 -2.93 -6.74
N SER A 167 -3.32 -4.04 -6.12
CA SER A 167 -2.39 -5.00 -5.52
C SER A 167 -2.50 -6.34 -6.23
N LYS A 168 -1.35 -6.92 -6.56
CA LYS A 168 -1.22 -8.25 -7.17
C LYS A 168 -0.31 -9.09 -6.29
N GLY A 169 -0.89 -10.13 -5.68
CA GLY A 169 -0.17 -11.12 -4.89
C GLY A 169 0.20 -12.33 -5.74
N LYS A 170 1.36 -12.89 -5.49
CA LYS A 170 1.80 -14.19 -6.02
C LYS A 170 2.48 -14.98 -4.91
N GLU A 171 1.98 -16.19 -4.64
CA GLU A 171 2.56 -17.15 -3.71
C GLU A 171 2.90 -18.45 -4.42
N TRP A 172 4.02 -19.03 -4.05
CA TRP A 172 4.45 -20.35 -4.48
C TRP A 172 4.90 -21.18 -3.30
N LYS A 173 4.38 -22.40 -3.21
CA LYS A 173 4.79 -23.46 -2.28
C LYS A 173 5.38 -24.60 -3.08
N ASP A 174 6.68 -24.80 -2.95
CA ASP A 174 7.41 -25.80 -3.72
C ASP A 174 7.15 -27.21 -3.21
N SER A 175 7.04 -28.18 -4.11
CA SER A 175 6.79 -29.59 -3.77
C SER A 175 7.90 -30.24 -2.93
N ARG A 176 9.09 -29.63 -2.89
CA ARG A 176 10.20 -30.07 -2.03
C ARG A 176 10.05 -29.65 -0.58
N THR A 177 9.19 -28.69 -0.31
CA THR A 177 8.90 -28.18 1.04
C THR A 177 7.70 -28.90 1.63
N SER A 178 7.61 -28.99 2.96
CA SER A 178 6.44 -29.61 3.61
C SER A 178 5.12 -28.85 3.35
N ASP A 179 5.17 -27.59 2.92
CA ASP A 179 3.99 -26.82 2.54
C ASP A 179 3.43 -27.24 1.18
N GLY A 180 4.30 -27.61 0.25
CA GLY A 180 3.92 -28.00 -1.11
C GLY A 180 3.94 -29.50 -1.39
N GLU A 181 4.63 -30.32 -0.57
CA GLU A 181 4.83 -31.75 -0.79
C GLU A 181 3.52 -32.51 -0.99
N LYS A 182 2.57 -32.31 -0.09
CA LYS A 182 1.29 -33.03 -0.11
C LYS A 182 0.48 -32.83 -1.40
N ASN A 183 0.62 -31.66 -1.99
CA ASN A 183 -0.17 -31.24 -3.15
C ASN A 183 0.68 -31.15 -4.42
N ASN A 184 1.92 -31.67 -4.39
CA ASN A 184 2.88 -31.59 -5.48
C ASN A 184 3.06 -30.15 -6.01
N GLY A 185 3.31 -29.21 -5.06
CA GLY A 185 3.41 -27.78 -5.31
C GLY A 185 2.07 -27.05 -5.29
N GLY A 186 2.09 -25.77 -4.93
CA GLY A 186 0.92 -24.90 -4.90
C GLY A 186 1.25 -23.48 -5.34
N ALA A 187 0.42 -22.91 -6.19
CA ALA A 187 0.52 -21.51 -6.62
C ALA A 187 -0.77 -20.77 -6.34
N GLU A 188 -0.65 -19.59 -5.77
CA GLU A 188 -1.75 -18.65 -5.60
C GLU A 188 -1.46 -17.36 -6.35
N LYS A 189 -2.49 -16.79 -6.99
CA LYS A 189 -2.52 -15.41 -7.46
C LYS A 189 -3.72 -14.71 -6.91
N ALA A 190 -3.50 -13.51 -6.39
CA ALA A 190 -4.55 -12.62 -5.94
C ALA A 190 -4.44 -11.29 -6.67
N TYR A 191 -5.59 -10.71 -6.98
CA TYR A 191 -5.76 -9.38 -7.55
C TYR A 191 -6.75 -8.61 -6.69
N SER A 192 -6.37 -7.43 -6.29
CA SER A 192 -7.25 -6.51 -5.56
C SER A 192 -7.17 -5.13 -6.20
N GLU A 193 -8.33 -4.57 -6.50
CA GLU A 193 -8.47 -3.22 -7.02
C GLU A 193 -9.33 -2.39 -6.07
N TYR A 194 -8.84 -1.20 -5.75
CA TYR A 194 -9.55 -0.21 -4.96
C TYR A 194 -9.61 1.09 -5.72
N ASN A 195 -10.82 1.61 -5.90
CA ASN A 195 -11.10 2.90 -6.51
C ASN A 195 -11.90 3.77 -5.55
N LYS A 196 -11.47 4.99 -5.33
CA LYS A 196 -12.25 5.98 -4.59
C LYS A 196 -12.26 7.31 -5.32
N LEU A 197 -13.45 7.80 -5.64
CA LEU A 197 -13.67 9.14 -6.19
C LEU A 197 -14.43 9.97 -5.16
N VAL A 198 -13.86 11.12 -4.79
CA VAL A 198 -14.51 12.10 -3.94
C VAL A 198 -14.64 13.40 -4.70
N TRP A 199 -15.86 13.92 -4.81
CA TRP A 199 -16.11 15.24 -5.35
C TRP A 199 -16.78 16.11 -4.31
N SER A 200 -16.07 17.13 -3.85
CA SER A 200 -16.51 18.06 -2.80
C SER A 200 -16.61 19.47 -3.35
N ASN A 201 -17.74 20.12 -3.09
CA ASN A 201 -18.01 21.50 -3.46
C ASN A 201 -18.35 22.29 -2.20
N GLN A 202 -17.63 23.38 -1.97
CA GLN A 202 -17.72 24.17 -0.75
C GLN A 202 -17.91 25.64 -1.10
N LEU A 203 -19.05 26.21 -0.72
CA LEU A 203 -19.31 27.64 -0.79
C LEU A 203 -19.01 28.26 0.58
N THR A 204 -18.07 29.19 0.61
CA THR A 204 -17.62 29.84 1.85
C THR A 204 -17.86 31.34 1.74
N TYR A 205 -18.46 31.92 2.77
CA TYR A 205 -18.60 33.35 2.92
C TYR A 205 -17.95 33.81 4.22
N LYS A 206 -16.94 34.69 4.11
CA LYS A 206 -16.20 35.25 5.26
C LYS A 206 -16.23 36.76 5.18
N THR A 207 -16.83 37.39 6.18
CA THR A 207 -16.91 38.84 6.18
C THR A 207 -16.81 39.44 7.57
N THR A 208 -16.39 40.70 7.62
CA THR A 208 -16.37 41.50 8.85
C THR A 208 -17.37 42.67 8.68
N ILE A 209 -18.39 42.69 9.53
CA ILE A 209 -19.43 43.72 9.54
C ILE A 209 -19.12 44.70 10.66
N GLN A 210 -19.14 45.99 10.36
CA GLN A 210 -18.93 47.08 11.33
C GLN A 210 -17.60 46.94 12.13
N LYS A 211 -16.57 46.34 11.55
CA LYS A 211 -15.25 46.10 12.11
C LYS A 211 -15.17 45.12 13.31
N ASP A 212 -16.28 44.87 13.99
CA ASP A 212 -16.35 44.11 15.24
C ASP A 212 -17.03 42.74 15.12
N HIS A 213 -17.79 42.50 14.06
CA HIS A 213 -18.56 41.29 13.85
C HIS A 213 -17.96 40.46 12.73
N ASN A 214 -17.29 39.37 13.05
CA ASN A 214 -16.73 38.46 12.06
C ASN A 214 -17.66 37.25 11.86
N LEU A 215 -17.96 36.95 10.61
CA LEU A 215 -18.80 35.83 10.20
C LEU A 215 -18.03 34.96 9.23
N ASP A 216 -17.99 33.62 9.50
CA ASP A 216 -17.48 32.59 8.62
C ASP A 216 -18.56 31.51 8.44
N ALA A 217 -19.17 31.47 7.28
CA ALA A 217 -20.20 30.51 6.92
C ALA A 217 -19.72 29.62 5.79
N LEU A 218 -19.99 28.29 5.89
CA LEU A 218 -19.69 27.31 4.89
C LEU A 218 -20.90 26.43 4.64
N VAL A 219 -21.21 26.19 3.36
CA VAL A 219 -22.14 25.16 2.90
C VAL A 219 -21.37 24.25 1.93
N GLY A 220 -21.43 22.96 2.16
CA GLY A 220 -20.73 21.95 1.36
C GLY A 220 -21.65 20.83 0.91
N TYR A 221 -21.31 20.29 -0.25
CA TYR A 221 -21.89 19.09 -0.84
C TYR A 221 -20.77 18.17 -1.29
N GLU A 222 -20.82 16.90 -0.87
CA GLU A 222 -19.79 15.93 -1.18
C GLU A 222 -20.41 14.61 -1.64
N ILE A 223 -19.83 14.03 -2.69
CA ILE A 223 -20.11 12.68 -3.16
C ILE A 223 -18.84 11.86 -2.97
N ASP A 224 -18.93 10.75 -2.24
CA ASP A 224 -17.89 9.72 -2.09
C ASP A 224 -18.37 8.45 -2.79
N SER A 225 -17.62 7.94 -3.76
CA SER A 225 -17.89 6.69 -4.46
C SER A 225 -16.68 5.78 -4.33
N LYS A 226 -16.89 4.58 -3.77
CA LYS A 226 -15.87 3.54 -3.60
C LYS A 226 -16.24 2.31 -4.39
N TYR A 227 -15.23 1.70 -4.98
CA TYR A 227 -15.31 0.40 -5.64
C TYR A 227 -14.15 -0.45 -5.19
N ASN A 228 -14.44 -1.67 -4.75
CA ASN A 228 -13.45 -2.70 -4.45
C ASN A 228 -13.77 -3.90 -5.32
N ASP A 229 -12.75 -4.47 -5.92
CA ASP A 229 -12.80 -5.72 -6.66
C ASP A 229 -11.67 -6.63 -6.18
N PHE A 230 -12.00 -7.90 -5.99
CA PHE A 230 -11.07 -8.92 -5.53
C PHE A 230 -11.28 -10.19 -6.34
N LEU A 231 -10.18 -10.78 -6.77
CA LEU A 231 -10.15 -12.09 -7.42
C LEU A 231 -8.91 -12.83 -6.93
N SER A 232 -9.06 -14.07 -6.50
CA SER A 232 -7.94 -14.97 -6.27
C SER A 232 -8.18 -16.35 -6.85
N GLY A 233 -7.09 -17.07 -7.08
CA GLY A 233 -7.15 -18.45 -7.53
C GLY A 233 -5.96 -19.22 -6.95
N TYR A 234 -6.19 -20.48 -6.57
CA TYR A 234 -5.19 -21.41 -6.06
C TYR A 234 -5.22 -22.71 -6.87
N ALA A 235 -4.06 -23.11 -7.34
CA ALA A 235 -3.88 -24.35 -8.11
C ALA A 235 -2.72 -25.17 -7.55
N THR A 236 -2.82 -26.49 -7.69
CA THR A 236 -1.87 -27.48 -7.21
C THR A 236 -1.50 -28.49 -8.29
N ASN A 237 -0.68 -29.47 -7.94
CA ASN A 237 -0.25 -30.58 -8.78
C ASN A 237 0.52 -30.11 -10.03
N PHE A 238 1.71 -29.59 -9.79
CA PHE A 238 2.60 -29.09 -10.83
C PHE A 238 3.53 -30.19 -11.33
N LEU A 239 3.68 -30.31 -12.66
CA LEU A 239 4.61 -31.26 -13.29
C LEU A 239 6.08 -30.87 -13.03
N THR A 240 6.35 -29.61 -12.80
CA THR A 240 7.69 -29.09 -12.56
C THR A 240 7.62 -27.77 -11.77
N PRO A 241 8.51 -27.55 -10.79
CA PRO A 241 8.57 -26.29 -10.05
C PRO A 241 9.04 -25.10 -10.90
N ILE A 242 9.65 -25.34 -12.07
CA ILE A 242 10.11 -24.28 -12.97
C ILE A 242 8.94 -23.46 -13.54
N LYS A 243 7.81 -24.12 -13.81
CA LYS A 243 6.59 -23.47 -14.32
C LYS A 243 5.57 -23.30 -13.20
N ASN A 244 5.86 -22.40 -12.28
CA ASN A 244 5.10 -22.16 -11.06
C ASN A 244 4.00 -21.05 -11.20
N ASP A 245 3.46 -20.88 -12.38
CA ASP A 245 2.31 -20.02 -12.60
C ASP A 245 1.01 -20.82 -12.41
N ILE A 246 -0.04 -20.21 -11.87
CA ILE A 246 -1.33 -20.85 -11.58
C ILE A 246 -1.90 -21.62 -12.79
N ALA A 247 -1.66 -21.13 -14.00
CA ALA A 247 -2.10 -21.77 -15.23
C ALA A 247 -1.42 -23.12 -15.53
N ASN A 248 -0.33 -23.46 -14.84
CA ASN A 248 0.42 -24.72 -15.03
C ASN A 248 0.06 -25.77 -13.96
N GLY A 249 -0.72 -25.42 -12.95
CA GLY A 249 -1.27 -26.40 -12.01
C GLY A 249 -2.33 -27.27 -12.69
N GLN A 250 -2.25 -28.58 -12.48
CA GLN A 250 -3.20 -29.51 -13.08
C GLN A 250 -4.52 -29.60 -12.31
N THR A 251 -4.52 -29.15 -11.05
CA THR A 251 -5.70 -29.13 -10.19
C THR A 251 -6.00 -27.69 -9.76
N LEU A 252 -7.16 -27.20 -10.14
CA LEU A 252 -7.68 -25.95 -9.61
C LEU A 252 -8.39 -26.23 -8.30
N GLU A 253 -7.85 -25.71 -7.19
CA GLU A 253 -8.39 -25.94 -5.83
C GLU A 253 -9.47 -24.93 -5.48
N SER A 254 -9.27 -23.66 -5.83
CA SER A 254 -10.23 -22.61 -5.55
C SER A 254 -10.13 -21.43 -6.51
N ILE A 255 -11.26 -20.81 -6.75
CA ILE A 255 -11.38 -19.45 -7.27
C ILE A 255 -12.30 -18.71 -6.32
N ASP A 256 -11.90 -17.54 -5.87
CA ASP A 256 -12.71 -16.66 -5.04
C ASP A 256 -12.72 -15.25 -5.63
N GLY A 257 -13.85 -14.55 -5.49
CA GLY A 257 -13.96 -13.19 -6.02
C GLY A 257 -15.14 -12.45 -5.43
N SER A 258 -15.00 -11.16 -5.32
CA SER A 258 -16.05 -10.27 -4.85
C SER A 258 -15.91 -8.87 -5.41
N SER A 259 -17.02 -8.23 -5.72
CA SER A 259 -17.06 -6.82 -6.10
C SER A 259 -18.00 -6.07 -5.18
N LYS A 260 -17.55 -4.94 -4.63
CA LYS A 260 -18.36 -4.12 -3.73
C LYS A 260 -18.30 -2.66 -4.15
N ARG A 261 -19.47 -2.05 -4.28
CA ARG A 261 -19.60 -0.61 -4.52
C ARG A 261 -20.38 0.05 -3.40
N SER A 262 -19.89 1.22 -2.96
CA SER A 262 -20.62 2.07 -2.03
C SER A 262 -20.59 3.51 -2.51
N ARG A 263 -21.67 4.26 -2.22
CA ARG A 263 -21.76 5.69 -2.46
C ARG A 263 -22.32 6.37 -1.23
N MET A 264 -21.78 7.52 -0.92
CA MET A 264 -22.26 8.39 0.15
C MET A 264 -22.40 9.80 -0.39
N VAL A 265 -23.46 10.46 0.01
CA VAL A 265 -23.69 11.89 -0.25
C VAL A 265 -23.77 12.58 1.10
N SER A 266 -23.01 13.67 1.24
CA SER A 266 -22.94 14.41 2.48
C SER A 266 -23.25 15.88 2.23
N TYR A 267 -24.01 16.48 3.12
CA TYR A 267 -24.22 17.91 3.20
C TYR A 267 -23.52 18.42 4.45
N ILE A 268 -22.74 19.46 4.30
CA ILE A 268 -21.91 20.01 5.35
C ILE A 268 -22.27 21.47 5.54
N THR A 269 -22.55 21.88 6.75
CA THR A 269 -22.77 23.28 7.10
C THR A 269 -21.91 23.67 8.28
N ARG A 270 -21.38 24.87 8.27
CA ARG A 270 -20.65 25.43 9.40
C ARG A 270 -20.94 26.93 9.48
N LEU A 271 -21.20 27.39 10.67
CA LEU A 271 -21.33 28.80 10.96
C LEU A 271 -20.48 29.15 12.19
N ASN A 272 -19.56 30.09 11.99
CA ASN A 272 -18.78 30.67 13.09
C ASN A 272 -19.04 32.18 13.09
N TYR A 273 -19.27 32.72 14.26
CA TYR A 273 -19.43 34.12 14.50
C TYR A 273 -18.57 34.55 15.68
N ASP A 274 -17.89 35.65 15.57
CA ASP A 274 -17.24 36.30 16.70
C ASP A 274 -17.52 37.78 16.80
N TYR A 275 -17.56 38.29 18.00
CA TYR A 275 -17.70 39.70 18.31
C TYR A 275 -16.43 40.22 19.01
N LYS A 276 -15.77 41.18 18.37
CA LYS A 276 -14.55 41.84 18.85
C LYS A 276 -13.39 40.88 19.18
N ASN A 277 -13.32 39.70 18.56
CA ASN A 277 -12.38 38.62 18.89
C ASN A 277 -12.40 38.23 20.40
N LYS A 278 -13.56 38.42 21.06
CA LYS A 278 -13.75 38.09 22.49
C LYS A 278 -14.85 37.06 22.75
N TYR A 279 -15.92 37.16 22.00
CA TYR A 279 -17.06 36.24 22.17
C TYR A 279 -17.26 35.45 20.90
N TYR A 280 -17.21 34.13 21.01
CA TYR A 280 -17.26 33.22 19.91
C TYR A 280 -18.48 32.31 20.01
N LEU A 281 -19.18 32.14 18.89
CA LEU A 281 -20.26 31.17 18.73
C LEU A 281 -20.00 30.37 17.46
N GLY A 282 -20.03 29.06 17.54
CA GLY A 282 -19.84 28.17 16.39
C GLY A 282 -20.77 26.97 16.46
N GLY A 283 -21.16 26.50 15.27
CA GLY A 283 -21.95 25.29 15.08
C GLY A 283 -21.71 24.66 13.71
N SER A 284 -21.84 23.35 13.64
CA SER A 284 -21.73 22.56 12.42
C SER A 284 -22.75 21.41 12.42
#